data_5d96a81b8bb687471d3628baf8d424bc
#
_entry.id   5d96a81b8bb687471d3628baf8d424bc
#
_cell.length_a   1.000
_cell.length_b   1.000
_cell.length_c   1.000
_cell.angle_alpha   90.00
_cell.angle_beta   90.00
_cell.angle_gamma   90.00
#
_symmetry.space_group_name_H-M   'P 1'
#
loop_
_entity.id
_entity.type
_entity.pdbx_description
1 polymer ?
#
loop_
_entity_poly.entity_id
_entity_poly.type
_entity_poly.pdbx_seq_one_letter_code
_entity_poly.pdbx_strand_id
1 'polypeptide(L)'
;MKLYLSLGANLGNRGETLREALRRISSLPATCLLQIAPFYETEPWGRLDQPGFINTAAVVETDLAAEEFLQQSQQIEQQLGRVRHEHWGARTVDIDLLAGENDGAMVVCDSELLRLPHPWPQPNRRWDELLL
;
A
#
# COMPACT_ATOMS: atom_id res chain seq x y z
N MET A 1 -1.39 -4.26 16.36
CA MET A 1 -0.76 -3.08 15.73
C MET A 1 -1.64 -2.58 14.60
N LYS A 2 -1.84 -1.30 14.55
CA LYS A 2 -2.46 -0.68 13.38
C LYS A 2 -1.40 -0.35 12.36
N LEU A 3 -1.64 -0.69 11.11
CA LEU A 3 -0.77 -0.31 10.00
C LEU A 3 -1.54 0.57 9.03
N TYR A 4 -0.89 1.62 8.59
CA TYR A 4 -1.41 2.57 7.61
C TYR A 4 -0.75 2.26 6.28
N LEU A 5 -1.58 2.04 5.27
CA LEU A 5 -1.15 1.58 3.96
C LEU A 5 -1.53 2.56 2.88
N SER A 6 -0.71 2.62 1.84
CA SER A 6 -1.05 3.30 0.58
C SER A 6 -1.08 2.24 -0.51
N LEU A 7 -2.07 2.31 -1.37
CA LEU A 7 -2.18 1.40 -2.52
C LEU A 7 -2.40 2.21 -3.78
N GLY A 8 -1.79 1.76 -4.88
CA GLY A 8 -1.99 2.38 -6.19
C GLY A 8 -1.96 1.36 -7.29
N ALA A 9 -2.76 1.58 -8.32
CA ALA A 9 -2.79 0.71 -9.50
C ALA A 9 -2.88 1.58 -10.76
N ASN A 10 -2.13 1.21 -11.80
CA ASN A 10 -2.13 1.99 -13.04
C ASN A 10 -2.30 1.16 -14.31
N LEU A 11 -2.51 -0.15 -14.19
CA LEU A 11 -2.71 -1.01 -15.35
C LEU A 11 -4.05 -1.73 -15.28
N GLY A 12 -4.62 -1.97 -16.44
CA GLY A 12 -5.84 -2.74 -16.58
C GLY A 12 -7.02 -2.10 -15.88
N ASN A 13 -7.86 -2.91 -15.28
CA ASN A 13 -8.98 -2.42 -14.50
C ASN A 13 -8.47 -2.04 -13.11
N ARG A 14 -8.06 -0.79 -12.98
CA ARG A 14 -7.37 -0.28 -11.80
C ARG A 14 -8.22 -0.40 -10.54
N GLY A 15 -9.50 -0.04 -10.64
CA GLY A 15 -10.38 -0.11 -9.48
C GLY A 15 -10.60 -1.54 -9.00
N GLU A 16 -10.80 -2.47 -9.93
CA GLU A 16 -10.97 -3.87 -9.57
C GLU A 16 -9.69 -4.45 -8.96
N THR A 17 -8.54 -4.05 -9.49
CA THR A 17 -7.25 -4.49 -8.94
C THR A 17 -7.09 -4.02 -7.51
N LEU A 18 -7.43 -2.77 -7.21
CA LEU A 18 -7.37 -2.27 -5.83
C LEU A 18 -8.33 -3.00 -4.92
N ARG A 19 -9.56 -3.26 -5.38
CA ARG A 19 -10.52 -4.00 -4.57
C ARG A 19 -10.04 -5.41 -4.28
N GLU A 20 -9.44 -6.07 -5.26
CA GLU A 20 -8.89 -7.40 -5.07
C GLU A 20 -7.71 -7.38 -4.10
N ALA A 21 -6.83 -6.39 -4.20
CA ALA A 21 -5.72 -6.24 -3.28
C ALA A 21 -6.22 -6.06 -1.85
N LEU A 22 -7.21 -5.19 -1.65
CA LEU A 22 -7.79 -4.94 -0.34
C LEU A 22 -8.45 -6.20 0.23
N ARG A 23 -9.14 -6.96 -0.62
CA ARG A 23 -9.76 -8.22 -0.20
C ARG A 23 -8.71 -9.21 0.28
N ARG A 24 -7.61 -9.34 -0.45
CA ARG A 24 -6.53 -10.24 -0.06
C ARG A 24 -5.85 -9.79 1.22
N ILE A 25 -5.66 -8.49 1.40
CA ILE A 25 -5.13 -7.94 2.65
C ILE A 25 -6.05 -8.31 3.82
N SER A 26 -7.35 -8.14 3.65
CA SER A 26 -8.30 -8.43 4.71
C SER A 26 -8.35 -9.93 5.06
N SER A 27 -7.88 -10.78 4.17
CA SER A 27 -7.85 -12.22 4.38
C SER A 27 -6.53 -12.73 4.95
N LEU A 28 -5.56 -11.85 5.19
CA LEU A 28 -4.30 -12.27 5.79
C LEU A 28 -4.51 -12.76 7.22
N PRO A 29 -3.65 -13.68 7.70
CA PRO A 29 -3.79 -14.20 9.07
C PRO A 29 -3.76 -13.08 10.10
N ALA A 30 -4.61 -13.19 11.12
CA ALA A 30 -4.64 -12.28 12.27
C ALA A 30 -4.73 -10.81 11.86
N THR A 31 -5.44 -10.52 10.78
CA THR A 31 -5.52 -9.19 10.19
C THR A 31 -6.97 -8.81 9.94
N CYS A 32 -7.30 -7.56 10.26
CA CYS A 32 -8.63 -7.01 10.06
C CYS A 32 -8.51 -5.65 9.38
N LEU A 33 -9.24 -5.47 8.28
CA LEU A 33 -9.30 -4.20 7.57
C LEU A 33 -10.27 -3.28 8.29
N LEU A 34 -9.77 -2.16 8.79
CA LEU A 34 -10.57 -1.24 9.61
C LEU A 34 -11.21 -0.13 8.80
N GLN A 35 -10.48 0.41 7.83
CA GLN A 35 -10.94 1.60 7.11
C GLN A 35 -10.28 1.68 5.75
N ILE A 36 -11.03 2.18 4.77
CA ILE A 36 -10.55 2.39 3.41
C ILE A 36 -10.93 3.82 3.01
N ALA A 37 -9.97 4.57 2.48
CA ALA A 37 -10.23 5.90 1.92
C ALA A 37 -10.94 5.77 0.57
N PRO A 38 -11.67 6.80 0.13
CA PRO A 38 -12.20 6.82 -1.22
C PRO A 38 -11.09 6.69 -2.26
N PHE A 39 -11.38 6.02 -3.37
CA PHE A 39 -10.43 5.92 -4.47
C PHE A 39 -10.33 7.26 -5.18
N TYR A 40 -9.12 7.64 -5.57
CA TYR A 40 -8.89 8.87 -6.30
C TYR A 40 -7.83 8.65 -7.37
N GLU A 41 -7.89 9.46 -8.42
CA GLU A 41 -6.99 9.32 -9.57
C GLU A 41 -5.90 10.37 -9.51
N THR A 42 -4.67 9.97 -9.85
CA THR A 42 -3.54 10.89 -9.99
C THR A 42 -2.91 10.70 -11.35
N GLU A 43 -2.28 11.77 -11.86
CA GLU A 43 -1.60 11.71 -13.15
C GLU A 43 -0.27 10.98 -13.03
N PRO A 44 0.19 10.31 -14.11
CA PRO A 44 1.49 9.66 -14.10
C PRO A 44 2.61 10.69 -14.07
N TRP A 45 3.64 10.40 -13.29
CA TRP A 45 4.80 11.29 -13.19
C TRP A 45 5.62 11.27 -14.47
N GLY A 46 5.71 12.44 -15.14
CA GLY A 46 6.63 12.65 -16.26
C GLY A 46 6.36 11.83 -17.51
N ARG A 47 5.27 11.08 -17.58
CA ARG A 47 4.94 10.25 -18.75
C ARG A 47 3.48 10.41 -19.09
N LEU A 48 3.22 11.27 -20.04
CA LEU A 48 1.85 11.60 -20.42
C LEU A 48 1.16 10.49 -21.24
N ASP A 49 1.95 9.52 -21.72
CA ASP A 49 1.43 8.40 -22.51
C ASP A 49 0.97 7.22 -21.66
N GLN A 50 1.10 7.30 -20.33
CA GLN A 50 0.66 6.24 -19.42
C GLN A 50 -0.65 6.63 -18.75
N PRO A 51 -1.50 5.64 -18.43
CA PRO A 51 -2.68 5.93 -17.63
C PRO A 51 -2.28 6.42 -16.24
N GLY A 52 -3.12 7.24 -15.67
CA GLY A 52 -2.93 7.68 -14.30
C GLY A 52 -3.14 6.55 -13.32
N PHE A 53 -2.74 6.78 -12.08
CA PHE A 53 -2.96 5.84 -10.99
C PHE A 53 -4.32 6.04 -10.38
N ILE A 54 -4.96 4.95 -9.97
CA ILE A 54 -6.03 4.99 -8.99
C ILE A 54 -5.40 4.65 -7.66
N ASN A 55 -5.62 5.47 -6.66
CA ASN A 55 -4.98 5.36 -5.36
C ASN A 55 -6.02 5.27 -4.25
N THR A 56 -5.62 4.65 -3.16
CA THR A 56 -6.39 4.67 -1.92
C THR A 56 -5.43 4.52 -0.74
N ALA A 57 -5.96 4.71 0.44
CA ALA A 57 -5.27 4.43 1.68
C ALA A 57 -6.14 3.50 2.52
N ALA A 58 -5.51 2.74 3.39
CA ALA A 58 -6.23 1.80 4.23
C ALA A 58 -5.57 1.71 5.60
N VAL A 59 -6.36 1.34 6.59
CA VAL A 59 -5.87 1.06 7.93
C VAL A 59 -6.24 -0.37 8.27
N VAL A 60 -5.27 -1.15 8.71
CA VAL A 60 -5.51 -2.51 9.16
C VAL A 60 -5.08 -2.66 10.62
N GLU A 61 -5.74 -3.57 11.31
CA GLU A 61 -5.28 -4.07 12.60
C GLU A 61 -4.70 -5.45 12.37
N THR A 62 -3.48 -5.71 12.81
CA THR A 62 -2.82 -6.99 12.57
C THR A 62 -1.97 -7.39 13.76
N ASP A 63 -1.91 -8.70 14.01
CA ASP A 63 -0.98 -9.28 14.97
C ASP A 63 0.30 -9.74 14.29
N LEU A 64 0.39 -9.63 12.96
CA LEU A 64 1.62 -9.93 12.25
C LEU A 64 2.67 -8.87 12.57
N ALA A 65 3.94 -9.30 12.62
CA ALA A 65 5.03 -8.34 12.68
C ALA A 65 5.05 -7.51 11.40
N ALA A 66 5.53 -6.27 11.48
CA ALA A 66 5.52 -5.37 10.34
C ALA A 66 6.26 -5.96 9.13
N GLU A 67 7.41 -6.59 9.35
CA GLU A 67 8.17 -7.19 8.25
C GLU A 67 7.45 -8.39 7.65
N GLU A 68 6.76 -9.17 8.46
CA GLU A 68 5.96 -10.28 7.98
C GLU A 68 4.78 -9.76 7.16
N PHE A 69 4.12 -8.70 7.61
CA PHE A 69 3.05 -8.07 6.84
C PHE A 69 3.58 -7.57 5.49
N LEU A 70 4.77 -6.96 5.49
CA LEU A 70 5.41 -6.52 4.24
C LEU A 70 5.58 -7.68 3.27
N GLN A 71 6.11 -8.81 3.73
CA GLN A 71 6.31 -9.98 2.88
C GLN A 71 4.99 -10.48 2.31
N GLN A 72 3.94 -10.49 3.11
CA GLN A 72 2.63 -10.91 2.65
C GLN A 72 2.07 -9.93 1.60
N SER A 73 2.26 -8.63 1.82
CA SER A 73 1.79 -7.66 0.84
C SER A 73 2.56 -7.74 -0.47
N GLN A 74 3.85 -8.04 -0.42
CA GLN A 74 4.63 -8.26 -1.63
C GLN A 74 4.17 -9.49 -2.40
N GLN A 75 3.75 -10.54 -1.72
CA GLN A 75 3.16 -11.70 -2.38
C GLN A 75 1.85 -11.34 -3.08
N ILE A 76 1.04 -10.51 -2.46
CA ILE A 76 -0.19 -10.02 -3.09
C ILE A 76 0.14 -9.25 -4.36
N GLU A 77 1.13 -8.36 -4.30
CA GLU A 77 1.57 -7.62 -5.48
C GLU A 77 1.99 -8.57 -6.60
N GLN A 78 2.77 -9.59 -6.29
CA GLN A 78 3.23 -10.56 -7.28
C GLN A 78 2.08 -11.35 -7.88
N GLN A 79 1.16 -11.80 -7.04
CA GLN A 79 0.01 -12.57 -7.50
C GLN A 79 -0.85 -11.78 -8.47
N LEU A 80 -1.08 -10.51 -8.17
CA LEU A 80 -1.88 -9.65 -9.03
C LEU A 80 -1.11 -9.23 -10.29
N GLY A 81 0.19 -9.06 -10.19
CA GLY A 81 1.03 -8.71 -11.33
C GLY A 81 1.20 -9.83 -12.32
N ARG A 82 1.23 -11.07 -11.86
CA ARG A 82 1.42 -12.24 -12.73
C ARG A 82 0.32 -12.43 -13.76
N VAL A 83 -0.86 -11.97 -13.44
CA VAL A 83 -2.02 -12.10 -14.34
C VAL A 83 -1.80 -11.31 -15.63
N ARG A 84 -0.90 -10.34 -15.63
CA ARG A 84 -0.74 -9.40 -16.72
C ARG A 84 0.33 -9.74 -17.74
N HIS A 85 1.36 -10.46 -17.34
CA HIS A 85 2.49 -10.78 -18.21
C HIS A 85 3.19 -9.55 -18.77
N GLU A 86 3.15 -8.45 -18.03
CA GLU A 86 3.74 -7.20 -18.49
C GLU A 86 5.20 -7.13 -18.09
N HIS A 87 6.02 -6.55 -18.99
CA HIS A 87 7.46 -6.51 -18.81
C HIS A 87 8.02 -5.10 -18.63
N TRP A 88 7.19 -4.10 -18.59
CA TRP A 88 7.63 -2.74 -18.81
C TRP A 88 7.71 -1.91 -17.55
N GLY A 89 7.91 -2.52 -16.43
CA GLY A 89 8.15 -1.82 -15.18
C GLY A 89 6.94 -1.19 -14.52
N ALA A 90 5.84 -1.01 -15.24
CA ALA A 90 4.62 -0.55 -14.61
C ALA A 90 4.02 -1.69 -13.81
N ARG A 91 3.77 -1.46 -12.53
CA ARG A 91 3.21 -2.49 -11.65
C ARG A 91 1.70 -2.46 -11.68
N THR A 92 1.10 -3.65 -11.62
CA THR A 92 -0.35 -3.74 -11.54
C THR A 92 -0.87 -3.07 -10.29
N VAL A 93 -0.20 -3.30 -9.16
CA VAL A 93 -0.55 -2.66 -7.90
C VAL A 93 0.72 -2.47 -7.07
N ASP A 94 0.79 -1.34 -6.38
CA ASP A 94 1.81 -1.06 -5.37
C ASP A 94 1.14 -0.97 -4.01
N ILE A 95 1.71 -1.63 -3.02
CA ILE A 95 1.24 -1.59 -1.64
C ILE A 95 2.40 -1.12 -0.77
N ASP A 96 2.25 0.06 -0.17
CA ASP A 96 3.28 0.64 0.69
C ASP A 96 2.82 0.69 2.13
N LEU A 97 3.68 0.23 3.05
CA LEU A 97 3.46 0.42 4.48
C LEU A 97 3.98 1.79 4.86
N LEU A 98 3.10 2.64 5.36
CA LEU A 98 3.44 4.03 5.65
C LEU A 98 3.85 4.23 7.10
N ALA A 99 3.12 3.66 8.03
CA ALA A 99 3.36 3.84 9.45
C ALA A 99 2.66 2.75 10.24
N GLY A 100 3.11 2.54 11.46
CA GLY A 100 2.46 1.61 12.39
C GLY A 100 2.22 2.29 13.72
N GLU A 101 1.23 1.81 14.46
CA GLU A 101 0.84 2.34 15.75
C GLU A 101 0.48 1.21 16.69
N ASN A 102 1.02 1.25 17.90
CA ASN A 102 0.65 0.35 18.99
C ASN A 102 0.26 1.20 20.20
N ASP A 103 -1.00 1.09 20.60
CA ASP A 103 -1.50 1.78 21.80
C ASP A 103 -1.16 3.27 21.81
N GLY A 104 -1.29 3.91 20.67
CA GLY A 104 -1.03 5.33 20.54
C GLY A 104 0.42 5.70 20.29
N ALA A 105 1.34 4.72 20.30
CA ALA A 105 2.76 4.98 20.07
C ALA A 105 3.15 4.53 18.66
N MET A 106 3.91 5.37 17.98
CA MET A 106 4.38 5.05 16.61
C MET A 106 5.38 3.89 16.66
N VAL A 107 5.16 2.93 15.77
CA VAL A 107 6.09 1.82 15.59
C VAL A 107 7.26 2.29 14.75
N VAL A 108 8.49 2.04 15.25
CA VAL A 108 9.70 2.38 14.52
C VAL A 108 10.37 1.07 14.09
N CYS A 109 10.64 0.98 12.81
CA CYS A 109 11.35 -0.16 12.23
C CYS A 109 12.39 0.38 11.27
N ASP A 110 13.64 -0.06 11.43
CA ASP A 110 14.73 0.38 10.56
C ASP A 110 15.61 -0.83 10.24
N SER A 111 15.21 -1.56 9.22
CA SER A 111 15.91 -2.75 8.77
C SER A 111 16.16 -2.66 7.28
N GLU A 112 16.91 -3.61 6.73
CA GLU A 112 17.13 -3.67 5.29
C GLU A 112 15.85 -3.95 4.51
N LEU A 113 14.88 -4.62 5.16
CA LEU A 113 13.63 -4.99 4.51
C LEU A 113 12.58 -3.90 4.61
N LEU A 114 12.58 -3.13 5.71
CA LEU A 114 11.47 -2.25 6.00
C LEU A 114 11.92 -1.07 6.85
N ARG A 115 11.47 0.12 6.48
CA ARG A 115 11.66 1.32 7.30
C ARG A 115 10.30 1.92 7.62
N LEU A 116 10.02 2.07 8.91
CA LEU A 116 8.81 2.73 9.41
C LEU A 116 9.17 3.83 10.40
N PRO A 117 8.56 5.00 10.33
CA PRO A 117 7.65 5.41 9.26
C PRO A 117 8.36 5.42 7.92
N HIS A 118 7.58 5.24 6.86
CA HIS A 118 8.11 5.21 5.51
C HIS A 118 8.90 6.50 5.24
N PRO A 119 10.06 6.44 4.56
CA PRO A 119 10.84 7.64 4.26
C PRO A 119 10.12 8.63 3.35
N TRP A 120 9.14 8.16 2.59
CA TRP A 120 8.18 9.01 1.94
C TRP A 120 7.10 9.38 2.97
N PRO A 121 6.48 10.57 2.94
CA PRO A 121 6.52 11.58 1.90
C PRO A 121 7.80 12.39 1.91
N GLN A 122 7.97 13.18 0.85
CA GLN A 122 9.09 14.09 0.72
C GLN A 122 9.15 15.04 1.91
N PRO A 123 10.32 15.65 2.18
CA PRO A 123 10.53 16.46 3.38
C PRO A 123 9.52 17.59 3.60
N ASN A 124 8.86 18.04 2.54
CA ASN A 124 7.88 19.12 2.65
C ASN A 124 6.47 18.63 2.98
N ARG A 125 6.30 17.33 3.25
CA ARG A 125 5.02 16.76 3.64
C ARG A 125 5.11 16.11 5.01
N ARG A 126 4.09 16.31 5.80
CA ARG A 126 4.03 15.79 7.16
C ARG A 126 3.12 14.57 7.20
N TRP A 127 3.46 13.64 8.09
CA TRP A 127 2.67 12.42 8.25
C TRP A 127 1.24 12.71 8.66
N ASP A 128 1.03 13.71 9.52
CA ASP A 128 -0.31 14.07 9.95
C ASP A 128 -1.18 14.57 8.79
N GLU A 129 -0.60 15.17 7.79
CA GLU A 129 -1.33 15.60 6.60
C GLU A 129 -1.81 14.42 5.75
N LEU A 130 -1.07 13.31 5.79
CA LEU A 130 -1.39 12.13 4.99
C LEU A 130 -2.35 11.19 5.69
N LEU A 131 -2.28 11.11 7.01
CA LEU A 131 -3.05 10.14 7.78
C LEU A 131 -4.39 10.69 8.26
N LEU A 132 -4.62 11.97 8.08
CA LEU A 132 -5.88 12.59 8.37
C LEU A 132 -6.78 12.53 7.15
#